data_115ec89879a730767f72f27927198011
#
_entry.id   115ec89879a730767f72f27927198011
#
_cell.length_a   1.000
_cell.length_b   1.000
_cell.length_c   1.000
_cell.angle_alpha   90.00
_cell.angle_beta   90.00
_cell.angle_gamma   90.00
#
_symmetry.space_group_name_H-M   'P 1'
#
loop_
_entity.id
_entity.type
_entity.pdbx_description
1 polymer ?
#
loop_
_entity_poly.entity_id
_entity_poly.type
_entity_poly.pdbx_seq_one_letter_code
_entity_poly.pdbx_strand_id
1 'polypeptide(L)'
;MTSSRYKNAQESPGYLLWQVTAMWQKEVRRVLEPLELTQPQFVLLHACLWLNEHDEEGKGVTQVQIAQFAKVDVNVTSQVLRALEKRGLITRARHQTDTRANIITTTEEGTRLAVEGIHLVEESDKVFFETLDHRKEEYMEIMQEFLRQKTES
;
A
#
# COMPACT_ATOMS: atom_id res chain seq x y z
N MET A 1 6.73 12.20 -35.61
CA MET A 1 5.76 13.21 -35.14
C MET A 1 4.92 12.61 -34.03
N THR A 2 4.87 13.24 -32.86
CA THR A 2 4.07 12.75 -31.75
C THR A 2 2.65 13.27 -31.87
N SER A 3 1.67 12.42 -31.58
CA SER A 3 0.27 12.81 -31.55
C SER A 3 -0.16 13.37 -30.17
N SER A 4 0.80 13.58 -29.29
CA SER A 4 0.52 14.12 -27.96
C SER A 4 0.14 15.59 -28.02
N ARG A 5 -0.84 15.98 -27.18
CA ARG A 5 -1.22 17.39 -27.00
C ARG A 5 -0.21 18.18 -26.20
N TYR A 6 0.75 17.50 -25.55
CA TYR A 6 1.75 18.14 -24.70
C TYR A 6 3.10 18.18 -25.42
N LYS A 7 3.81 19.31 -25.31
CA LYS A 7 5.12 19.49 -25.94
C LYS A 7 6.20 18.65 -25.29
N ASN A 8 6.08 18.40 -23.98
CA ASN A 8 7.05 17.60 -23.24
C ASN A 8 6.38 16.97 -22.03
N ALA A 9 7.08 16.05 -21.38
CA ALA A 9 6.57 15.31 -20.22
C ALA A 9 6.22 16.24 -19.03
N GLN A 10 6.90 17.38 -18.92
CA GLN A 10 6.65 18.34 -17.83
C GLN A 10 5.30 19.03 -17.94
N GLU A 11 4.69 19.01 -19.11
CA GLU A 11 3.37 19.61 -19.34
C GLU A 11 2.24 18.59 -19.22
N SER A 12 2.56 17.30 -19.06
CA SER A 12 1.56 16.23 -18.98
C SER A 12 1.30 15.82 -17.53
N PRO A 13 0.07 15.98 -17.03
CA PRO A 13 -0.26 15.54 -15.65
C PRO A 13 0.01 14.06 -15.43
N GLY A 14 -0.28 13.23 -16.43
CA GLY A 14 -0.06 11.79 -16.31
C GLY A 14 1.41 11.41 -16.26
N TYR A 15 2.23 12.04 -17.10
CA TYR A 15 3.68 11.81 -17.06
C TYR A 15 4.30 12.31 -15.77
N LEU A 16 3.85 13.46 -15.26
CA LEU A 16 4.33 13.96 -13.97
C LEU A 16 4.02 12.98 -12.85
N LEU A 17 2.79 12.47 -12.83
CA LEU A 17 2.41 11.45 -11.85
C LEU A 17 3.31 10.21 -11.95
N TRP A 18 3.54 9.73 -13.17
CA TRP A 18 4.39 8.56 -13.41
C TRP A 18 5.82 8.81 -12.89
N GLN A 19 6.42 9.95 -13.26
CA GLN A 19 7.80 10.28 -12.90
C GLN A 19 7.95 10.47 -11.39
N VAL A 20 7.05 11.21 -10.76
CA VAL A 20 7.07 11.42 -9.31
C VAL A 20 6.87 10.10 -8.57
N THR A 21 5.92 9.28 -9.03
CA THR A 21 5.68 7.95 -8.45
C THR A 21 6.93 7.08 -8.55
N ALA A 22 7.60 7.09 -9.71
CA ALA A 22 8.82 6.30 -9.90
C ALA A 22 9.92 6.72 -8.93
N MET A 23 10.11 8.02 -8.74
CA MET A 23 11.08 8.55 -7.79
C MET A 23 10.74 8.14 -6.36
N TRP A 24 9.49 8.29 -5.98
CA TRP A 24 9.00 7.93 -4.64
C TRP A 24 9.17 6.43 -4.39
N GLN A 25 8.77 5.59 -5.33
CA GLN A 25 8.90 4.14 -5.21
C GLN A 25 10.37 3.70 -5.06
N LYS A 26 11.28 4.37 -5.73
CA LYS A 26 12.71 4.08 -5.61
C LYS A 26 13.20 4.30 -4.18
N GLU A 27 12.77 5.41 -3.56
CA GLU A 27 13.13 5.70 -2.17
C GLU A 27 12.50 4.71 -1.20
N VAL A 28 11.24 4.35 -1.43
CA VAL A 28 10.56 3.35 -0.57
C VAL A 28 11.28 2.00 -0.65
N ARG A 29 11.65 1.56 -1.87
CA ARG A 29 12.39 0.30 -2.04
C ARG A 29 13.72 0.33 -1.30
N ARG A 30 14.42 1.47 -1.38
CA ARG A 30 15.72 1.63 -0.72
C ARG A 30 15.62 1.42 0.80
N VAL A 31 14.62 2.05 1.43
CA VAL A 31 14.48 1.96 2.89
C VAL A 31 13.91 0.62 3.36
N LEU A 32 13.18 -0.10 2.50
CA LEU A 32 12.64 -1.42 2.84
C LEU A 32 13.62 -2.56 2.58
N GLU A 33 14.70 -2.33 1.85
CA GLU A 33 15.69 -3.36 1.51
C GLU A 33 16.25 -4.10 2.73
N PRO A 34 16.63 -3.41 3.82
CA PRO A 34 17.13 -4.11 5.00
C PRO A 34 16.14 -5.08 5.63
N LEU A 35 14.85 -4.88 5.41
CA LEU A 35 13.80 -5.77 5.90
C LEU A 35 13.46 -6.87 4.90
N GLU A 36 14.11 -6.88 3.74
CA GLU A 36 13.83 -7.81 2.65
C GLU A 36 12.36 -7.80 2.23
N LEU A 37 11.74 -6.61 2.27
CA LEU A 37 10.37 -6.41 1.82
C LEU A 37 10.33 -5.62 0.53
N THR A 38 9.56 -6.10 -0.44
CA THR A 38 9.19 -5.28 -1.60
C THR A 38 8.13 -4.29 -1.15
N GLN A 39 7.91 -3.25 -1.94
CA GLN A 39 6.86 -2.27 -1.63
C GLN A 39 5.47 -2.94 -1.55
N PRO A 40 5.05 -3.77 -2.53
CA PRO A 40 3.76 -4.46 -2.40
C PRO A 40 3.65 -5.34 -1.16
N GLN A 41 4.74 -6.04 -0.79
CA GLN A 41 4.76 -6.85 0.43
C GLN A 41 4.54 -5.98 1.66
N PHE A 42 5.25 -4.86 1.74
CA PHE A 42 5.09 -3.93 2.86
C PHE A 42 3.67 -3.35 2.92
N VAL A 43 3.15 -2.87 1.79
CA VAL A 43 1.82 -2.26 1.72
C VAL A 43 0.74 -3.24 2.18
N LEU A 44 0.81 -4.49 1.71
CA LEU A 44 -0.20 -5.48 2.06
C LEU A 44 -0.03 -6.02 3.48
N LEU A 45 1.20 -6.14 3.95
CA LEU A 45 1.47 -6.51 5.34
C LEU A 45 0.94 -5.44 6.30
N HIS A 46 1.20 -4.18 5.98
CA HIS A 46 0.69 -3.05 6.76
C HIS A 46 -0.83 -3.00 6.74
N ALA A 47 -1.44 -3.18 5.57
CA ALA A 47 -2.90 -3.21 5.43
C ALA A 47 -3.51 -4.31 6.31
N CYS A 48 -2.89 -5.49 6.30
CA CYS A 48 -3.33 -6.60 7.13
C CYS A 48 -3.25 -6.25 8.61
N LEU A 49 -2.13 -5.70 9.05
CA LEU A 49 -1.94 -5.28 10.45
C LEU A 49 -2.99 -4.25 10.85
N TRP A 50 -3.15 -3.21 10.03
CA TRP A 50 -4.12 -2.14 10.34
C TRP A 50 -5.54 -2.69 10.45
N LEU A 51 -5.96 -3.52 9.48
CA LEU A 51 -7.29 -4.10 9.49
C LEU A 51 -7.49 -5.07 10.68
N ASN A 52 -6.45 -5.85 11.02
CA ASN A 52 -6.50 -6.71 12.21
C ASN A 52 -6.72 -5.89 13.48
N GLU A 53 -6.01 -4.77 13.62
CA GLU A 53 -6.12 -3.90 14.79
C GLU A 53 -7.47 -3.19 14.88
N HIS A 54 -8.15 -2.99 13.75
CA HIS A 54 -9.45 -2.31 13.68
C HIS A 54 -10.62 -3.27 13.49
N ASP A 55 -10.40 -4.56 13.67
CA ASP A 55 -11.44 -5.59 13.59
C ASP A 55 -12.15 -5.72 14.94
N GLU A 56 -12.92 -4.69 15.29
CA GLU A 56 -13.58 -4.57 16.60
C GLU A 56 -14.59 -5.68 16.88
N GLU A 57 -15.25 -6.17 15.83
CA GLU A 57 -16.24 -7.23 15.97
C GLU A 57 -15.64 -8.64 15.97
N GLY A 58 -14.33 -8.75 15.71
CA GLY A 58 -13.65 -10.03 15.71
C GLY A 58 -14.09 -10.98 14.60
N LYS A 59 -14.63 -10.43 13.50
CA LYS A 59 -15.10 -11.23 12.36
C LYS A 59 -13.98 -11.80 11.52
N GLY A 60 -12.76 -11.29 11.69
CA GLY A 60 -11.61 -11.63 10.88
C GLY A 60 -11.49 -10.77 9.63
N VAL A 61 -10.29 -10.74 9.09
CA VAL A 61 -9.94 -9.92 7.92
C VAL A 61 -9.73 -10.85 6.73
N THR A 62 -10.42 -10.55 5.62
CA THR A 62 -10.34 -11.37 4.41
C THR A 62 -9.38 -10.76 3.39
N GLN A 63 -8.95 -11.59 2.44
CA GLN A 63 -8.09 -11.15 1.35
C GLN A 63 -8.73 -10.02 0.54
N VAL A 64 -10.04 -10.11 0.29
CA VAL A 64 -10.77 -9.08 -0.47
C VAL A 64 -10.73 -7.74 0.26
N GLN A 65 -10.90 -7.74 1.59
CA GLN A 65 -10.81 -6.53 2.39
C GLN A 65 -9.42 -5.90 2.31
N ILE A 66 -8.37 -6.71 2.36
CA ILE A 66 -6.98 -6.23 2.24
C ILE A 66 -6.76 -5.61 0.87
N ALA A 67 -7.19 -6.29 -0.20
CA ALA A 67 -7.05 -5.79 -1.57
C ALA A 67 -7.77 -4.45 -1.76
N GLN A 68 -8.99 -4.34 -1.26
CA GLN A 68 -9.78 -3.11 -1.35
C GLN A 68 -9.16 -1.96 -0.56
N PHE A 69 -8.69 -2.26 0.64
CA PHE A 69 -8.05 -1.25 1.50
C PHE A 69 -6.79 -0.69 0.83
N ALA A 70 -5.95 -1.56 0.30
CA ALA A 70 -4.68 -1.18 -0.31
C ALA A 70 -4.82 -0.70 -1.77
N LYS A 71 -6.00 -0.87 -2.37
CA LYS A 71 -6.22 -0.55 -3.79
C LYS A 71 -5.30 -1.36 -4.70
N VAL A 72 -5.12 -2.63 -4.37
CA VAL A 72 -4.29 -3.57 -5.12
C VAL A 72 -5.19 -4.61 -5.76
N ASP A 73 -4.88 -5.00 -6.99
CA ASP A 73 -5.60 -6.07 -7.71
C ASP A 73 -5.66 -7.34 -6.87
N VAL A 74 -6.80 -8.02 -6.89
CA VAL A 74 -7.04 -9.23 -6.08
C VAL A 74 -6.03 -10.33 -6.41
N ASN A 75 -5.66 -10.50 -7.68
CA ASN A 75 -4.70 -11.53 -8.08
C ASN A 75 -3.30 -11.22 -7.58
N VAL A 76 -2.88 -9.95 -7.67
CA VAL A 76 -1.60 -9.50 -7.13
C VAL A 76 -1.59 -9.67 -5.61
N THR A 77 -2.68 -9.28 -4.95
CA THR A 77 -2.85 -9.44 -3.50
C THR A 77 -2.67 -10.90 -3.10
N SER A 78 -3.32 -11.82 -3.82
CA SER A 78 -3.22 -13.25 -3.56
C SER A 78 -1.76 -13.74 -3.61
N GLN A 79 -1.02 -13.35 -4.65
CA GLN A 79 0.38 -13.75 -4.82
C GLN A 79 1.27 -13.20 -3.71
N VAL A 80 1.09 -11.93 -3.37
CA VAL A 80 1.89 -11.28 -2.33
C VAL A 80 1.59 -11.89 -0.97
N LEU A 81 0.32 -12.14 -0.65
CA LEU A 81 -0.04 -12.76 0.63
C LEU A 81 0.53 -14.17 0.77
N ARG A 82 0.60 -14.94 -0.32
CA ARG A 82 1.25 -16.26 -0.29
C ARG A 82 2.74 -16.14 0.04
N ALA A 83 3.40 -15.14 -0.53
CA ALA A 83 4.82 -14.89 -0.23
C ALA A 83 5.02 -14.50 1.23
N LEU A 84 4.13 -13.66 1.77
CA LEU A 84 4.18 -13.25 3.18
C LEU A 84 3.92 -14.43 4.11
N GLU A 85 2.97 -15.29 3.76
CA GLU A 85 2.67 -16.50 4.52
C GLU A 85 3.87 -17.44 4.55
N LYS A 86 4.51 -17.63 3.41
CA LYS A 86 5.69 -18.49 3.28
C LYS A 86 6.84 -18.00 4.16
N ARG A 87 6.96 -16.68 4.33
CA ARG A 87 7.97 -16.09 5.20
C ARG A 87 7.57 -16.09 6.69
N GLY A 88 6.37 -16.56 7.01
CA GLY A 88 5.90 -16.59 8.39
C GLY A 88 5.46 -15.22 8.92
N LEU A 89 5.10 -14.30 8.04
CA LEU A 89 4.70 -12.94 8.43
C LEU A 89 3.19 -12.81 8.59
N ILE A 90 2.42 -13.69 7.97
CA ILE A 90 0.97 -13.80 8.13
C ILE A 90 0.58 -15.26 8.26
N THR A 91 -0.61 -15.50 8.80
CA THR A 91 -1.25 -16.81 8.80
C THR A 91 -2.59 -16.73 8.10
N ARG A 92 -3.04 -17.88 7.59
CA ARG A 92 -4.35 -18.04 6.99
C ARG A 92 -5.12 -19.08 7.78
N ALA A 93 -6.39 -18.77 8.07
CA ALA A 93 -7.31 -19.73 8.67
C ALA A 93 -8.62 -19.65 7.91
N ARG A 94 -9.38 -20.74 7.90
CA ARG A 94 -10.70 -20.73 7.29
C ARG A 94 -11.66 -19.88 8.12
N HIS A 95 -12.50 -19.10 7.44
CA HIS A 95 -13.57 -18.37 8.09
C HIS A 95 -14.55 -19.37 8.73
N GLN A 96 -15.01 -19.10 9.95
CA GLN A 96 -15.87 -20.03 10.68
C GLN A 96 -17.23 -20.24 10.01
N THR A 97 -17.80 -19.22 9.40
CA THR A 97 -19.12 -19.28 8.78
C THR A 97 -19.09 -19.34 7.26
N ASP A 98 -18.09 -18.73 6.62
CA ASP A 98 -17.92 -18.81 5.17
C ASP A 98 -16.62 -19.55 4.86
N THR A 99 -16.73 -20.85 4.59
CA THR A 99 -15.61 -21.72 4.35
C THR A 99 -14.85 -21.40 3.06
N ARG A 100 -15.38 -20.51 2.20
CA ARG A 100 -14.71 -20.07 0.98
C ARG A 100 -13.77 -18.90 1.23
N ALA A 101 -13.89 -18.23 2.38
CA ALA A 101 -13.05 -17.09 2.73
C ALA A 101 -11.95 -17.53 3.70
N ASN A 102 -10.77 -16.96 3.51
CA ASN A 102 -9.65 -17.12 4.45
C ASN A 102 -9.55 -15.87 5.33
N ILE A 103 -9.27 -16.11 6.59
CA ILE A 103 -8.97 -15.05 7.56
C ILE A 103 -7.46 -14.88 7.58
N ILE A 104 -7.01 -13.67 7.37
CA ILE A 104 -5.60 -13.30 7.32
C ILE A 104 -5.24 -12.56 8.60
N THR A 105 -4.18 -13.02 9.26
CA THR A 105 -3.73 -12.42 10.52
C THR A 105 -2.22 -12.25 10.47
N THR A 106 -1.72 -11.10 10.90
CA THR A 106 -0.27 -10.89 11.03
C THR A 106 0.26 -11.72 12.21
N THR A 107 1.43 -12.31 12.01
CA THR A 107 2.16 -12.99 13.09
C THR A 107 2.89 -11.96 13.93
N GLU A 108 3.50 -12.38 15.03
CA GLU A 108 4.35 -11.52 15.85
C GLU A 108 5.50 -10.94 15.01
N GLU A 109 6.14 -11.78 14.20
CA GLU A 109 7.22 -11.35 13.31
C GLU A 109 6.71 -10.40 12.22
N GLY A 110 5.54 -10.69 11.66
CA GLY A 110 4.91 -9.82 10.66
C GLY A 110 4.57 -8.45 11.23
N THR A 111 4.05 -8.41 12.45
CA THR A 111 3.76 -7.16 13.16
C THR A 111 5.05 -6.36 13.38
N ARG A 112 6.11 -7.03 13.83
CA ARG A 112 7.41 -6.38 14.04
C ARG A 112 7.94 -5.74 12.76
N LEU A 113 7.94 -6.50 11.66
CA LEU A 113 8.41 -5.98 10.37
C LEU A 113 7.54 -4.88 9.80
N ALA A 114 6.21 -4.98 9.97
CA ALA A 114 5.30 -3.93 9.53
C ALA A 114 5.58 -2.61 10.27
N VAL A 115 5.74 -2.69 11.59
CA VAL A 115 6.02 -1.50 12.41
C VAL A 115 7.37 -0.89 12.05
N GLU A 116 8.42 -1.70 11.90
CA GLU A 116 9.73 -1.23 11.43
C GLU A 116 9.63 -0.58 10.06
N GLY A 117 8.92 -1.23 9.13
CA GLY A 117 8.72 -0.71 7.79
C GLY A 117 7.99 0.62 7.78
N ILE A 118 6.95 0.76 8.61
CA ILE A 118 6.22 2.03 8.73
C ILE A 118 7.16 3.15 9.15
N HIS A 119 7.98 2.94 10.16
CA HIS A 119 8.93 3.96 10.62
C HIS A 119 9.92 4.36 9.53
N LEU A 120 10.46 3.39 8.81
CA LEU A 120 11.41 3.66 7.73
C LEU A 120 10.76 4.42 6.57
N VAL A 121 9.55 4.00 6.18
CA VAL A 121 8.84 4.63 5.07
C VAL A 121 8.38 6.05 5.45
N GLU A 122 7.86 6.24 6.66
CA GLU A 122 7.41 7.56 7.10
C GLU A 122 8.56 8.56 7.21
N GLU A 123 9.72 8.13 7.66
CA GLU A 123 10.91 8.99 7.68
C GLU A 123 11.36 9.36 6.27
N SER A 124 11.33 8.40 5.34
CA SER A 124 11.63 8.65 3.94
C SER A 124 10.61 9.60 3.31
N ASP A 125 9.32 9.37 3.58
CA ASP A 125 8.23 10.22 3.07
C ASP A 125 8.36 11.65 3.58
N LYS A 126 8.71 11.82 4.84
CA LYS A 126 8.91 13.13 5.43
C LYS A 126 9.90 13.96 4.61
N VAL A 127 11.03 13.34 4.26
CA VAL A 127 12.07 14.00 3.45
C VAL A 127 11.56 14.23 2.02
N PHE A 128 10.95 13.23 1.42
CA PHE A 128 10.46 13.31 0.04
C PHE A 128 9.44 14.44 -0.12
N PHE A 129 8.50 14.56 0.81
CA PHE A 129 7.41 15.53 0.73
C PHE A 129 7.77 16.91 1.27
N GLU A 130 9.00 17.13 1.72
CA GLU A 130 9.49 18.47 2.08
C GLU A 130 9.38 19.47 0.90
N THR A 131 9.45 18.95 -0.32
CA THR A 131 9.28 19.75 -1.54
C THR A 131 7.95 20.51 -1.55
N LEU A 132 6.92 19.99 -0.92
CA LEU A 132 5.60 20.63 -0.87
C LEU A 132 5.58 21.86 0.03
N ASP A 133 6.47 21.91 1.02
CA ASP A 133 6.57 23.01 1.99
C ASP A 133 5.19 23.28 2.62
N HIS A 134 4.70 24.51 2.54
CA HIS A 134 3.42 24.91 3.14
C HIS A 134 2.19 24.37 2.38
N ARG A 135 2.39 23.69 1.24
CA ARG A 135 1.30 23.18 0.39
C ARG A 135 0.95 21.72 0.64
N LYS A 136 1.44 21.12 1.72
CA LYS A 136 1.21 19.71 2.02
C LYS A 136 -0.28 19.41 2.19
N GLU A 137 -1.02 20.25 2.88
CA GLU A 137 -2.45 20.05 3.08
C GLU A 137 -3.22 20.12 1.77
N GLU A 138 -2.86 21.08 0.89
CA GLU A 138 -3.45 21.19 -0.44
C GLU A 138 -3.21 19.92 -1.26
N TYR A 139 -1.98 19.41 -1.23
CA TYR A 139 -1.64 18.15 -1.89
C TYR A 139 -2.52 17.00 -1.38
N MET A 140 -2.66 16.87 -0.07
CA MET A 140 -3.46 15.80 0.54
C MET A 140 -4.92 15.89 0.10
N GLU A 141 -5.48 17.10 0.08
CA GLU A 141 -6.85 17.32 -0.36
C GLU A 141 -7.06 16.92 -1.82
N ILE A 142 -6.12 17.30 -2.69
CA ILE A 142 -6.19 16.95 -4.11
C ILE A 142 -6.15 15.44 -4.30
N MET A 143 -5.24 14.76 -3.63
CA MET A 143 -5.12 13.31 -3.72
C MET A 143 -6.39 12.61 -3.21
N GLN A 144 -6.95 13.10 -2.11
CA GLN A 144 -8.19 12.58 -1.55
C GLN A 144 -9.37 12.74 -2.51
N GLU A 145 -9.41 13.84 -3.28
CA GLU A 145 -10.43 14.05 -4.28
C GLU A 145 -10.41 12.98 -5.36
N PHE A 146 -9.21 12.60 -5.83
CA PHE A 146 -9.08 11.51 -6.80
C PHE A 146 -9.66 10.20 -6.24
N LEU A 147 -9.38 9.90 -4.99
CA LEU A 147 -9.86 8.68 -4.36
C LEU A 147 -11.38 8.67 -4.20
N ARG A 148 -11.98 9.81 -3.85
CA ARG A 148 -13.45 9.93 -3.70
C ARG A 148 -14.18 9.75 -5.02
N GLN A 149 -13.65 10.28 -6.13
CA GLN A 149 -14.28 10.14 -7.44
C GLN A 149 -14.40 8.68 -7.87
N LYS A 150 -13.42 7.86 -7.51
CA LYS A 150 -13.44 6.44 -7.87
C LYS A 150 -14.44 5.63 -7.06
N THR A 151 -14.78 6.07 -5.86
CA THR A 151 -15.76 5.36 -5.03
C THR A 151 -17.20 5.65 -5.44
N GLU A 152 -17.45 6.71 -6.19
CA GLU A 152 -18.79 7.09 -6.66
C GLU A 152 -19.15 6.48 -8.01
N SER A 153 -18.21 5.87 -8.70
CA SER A 153 -18.42 5.28 -10.03
C SER A 153 -18.81 3.81 -9.99
#